data_9003a08ed92cfd533d5b583f1c6553aa
#
_entry.id   9003a08ed92cfd533d5b583f1c6553aa
#
_cell.length_a   1.000
_cell.length_b   1.000
_cell.length_c   1.000
_cell.angle_alpha   90.00
_cell.angle_beta   90.00
_cell.angle_gamma   90.00
#
_symmetry.space_group_name_H-M   'P 1'
#
loop_
_entity.id
_entity.type
_entity.pdbx_description
1 polymer ?
#
loop_
_entity_poly.entity_id
_entity_poly.type
_entity_poly.pdbx_seq_one_letter_code
_entity_poly.pdbx_strand_id
1 'polypeptide(L)'
;ACGFVVEFVDIIEEHDYNSADENGDSTNKGGWRDSELRKYINETIYNALPSDLQSVIATTKVISSHGTTEGETNFETQDKLYLLSLHEIYEDGTSNQISDYDTSYNDTKQLDYYKNLGVTSSNYAGAIKQYNGNNDYWWLRSVGFYSKYGNTDSFTSVYKDGDWDGDSSDCLWGISPAFRIA
;
A
#
# COMPACT_ATOMS: atom_id res chain seq x y z
N ALA A 1 -19.70 -9.40 -6.53
CA ALA A 1 -19.46 -9.01 -7.92
C ALA A 1 -18.16 -9.66 -8.38
N CYS A 2 -18.17 -10.34 -9.52
CA CYS A 2 -16.95 -10.81 -10.16
C CYS A 2 -16.29 -9.59 -10.80
N GLY A 3 -15.08 -9.27 -10.41
CA GLY A 3 -14.33 -8.15 -10.98
C GLY A 3 -12.84 -8.47 -10.95
N PHE A 4 -12.09 -7.76 -11.76
CA PHE A 4 -10.63 -7.88 -11.81
C PHE A 4 -9.99 -6.77 -11.00
N VAL A 5 -8.92 -7.09 -10.26
CA VAL A 5 -8.00 -6.09 -9.74
C VAL A 5 -7.05 -5.71 -10.86
N VAL A 6 -6.93 -4.44 -11.10
CA VAL A 6 -6.00 -3.82 -12.05
C VAL A 6 -5.07 -2.93 -11.25
N GLU A 7 -3.80 -2.95 -11.57
CA GLU A 7 -2.78 -2.14 -10.93
C GLU A 7 -1.98 -1.39 -12.01
N PHE A 8 -1.53 -0.19 -11.70
CA PHE A 8 -0.54 0.47 -12.54
C PHE A 8 0.75 -0.35 -12.56
N VAL A 9 1.31 -0.57 -13.75
CA VAL A 9 2.50 -1.42 -13.92
C VAL A 9 3.72 -0.80 -13.25
N ASP A 10 3.83 0.53 -13.31
CA ASP A 10 4.90 1.31 -12.75
C ASP A 10 4.40 2.43 -11.84
N ILE A 11 5.33 3.11 -11.19
CA ILE A 11 5.10 4.29 -10.37
C ILE A 11 4.63 5.44 -11.27
N ILE A 12 3.52 6.08 -10.89
CA ILE A 12 2.94 7.18 -11.68
C ILE A 12 3.45 8.55 -11.23
N GLU A 13 3.75 8.72 -9.94
CA GLU A 13 4.37 9.91 -9.35
C GLU A 13 4.90 9.57 -7.95
N GLU A 14 5.58 10.54 -7.30
CA GLU A 14 6.05 10.43 -5.93
C GLU A 14 5.22 11.35 -5.03
N HIS A 15 4.92 10.88 -3.81
CA HIS A 15 4.16 11.64 -2.80
C HIS A 15 4.54 11.16 -1.40
N ASP A 16 4.44 12.03 -0.40
CA ASP A 16 4.47 11.63 1.01
C ASP A 16 3.18 10.89 1.38
N TYR A 17 3.24 10.09 2.42
CA TYR A 17 2.05 9.39 2.92
C TYR A 17 1.18 10.30 3.78
N ASN A 18 1.82 10.98 4.71
CA ASN A 18 1.31 12.07 5.51
C ASN A 18 2.43 13.11 5.66
N SER A 19 2.10 14.37 5.51
CA SER A 19 3.06 15.45 5.76
C SER A 19 3.48 15.45 7.23
N ALA A 20 4.73 15.82 7.50
CA ALA A 20 5.16 16.08 8.87
C ALA A 20 4.39 17.29 9.45
N ASP A 21 4.14 17.25 10.74
CA ASP A 21 3.49 18.36 11.44
C ASP A 21 4.41 19.60 11.58
N GLU A 22 3.93 20.64 12.24
CA GLU A 22 4.67 21.88 12.46
C GLU A 22 5.97 21.71 13.28
N ASN A 23 6.14 20.58 13.99
CA ASN A 23 7.34 20.24 14.74
C ASN A 23 8.28 19.33 13.94
N GLY A 24 7.87 18.88 12.74
CA GLY A 24 8.57 17.93 11.91
C GLY A 24 8.30 16.49 12.30
N ASP A 25 7.25 16.21 13.08
CA ASP A 25 6.89 14.86 13.50
C ASP A 25 5.97 14.20 12.47
N SER A 26 6.33 12.98 12.08
CA SER A 26 5.55 12.13 11.18
C SER A 26 4.57 11.25 11.96
N THR A 27 3.52 10.73 11.30
CA THR A 27 2.54 9.87 11.95
C THR A 27 1.93 8.85 11.00
N ASN A 28 1.70 7.63 11.51
CA ASN A 28 0.90 6.59 10.85
C ASN A 28 -0.49 6.44 11.48
N LYS A 29 -0.89 7.38 12.35
CA LYS A 29 -2.18 7.35 13.05
C LYS A 29 -3.34 7.31 12.06
N GLY A 30 -4.27 6.39 12.30
CA GLY A 30 -5.44 6.19 11.43
C GLY A 30 -5.13 5.37 10.16
N GLY A 31 -3.86 4.98 9.96
CA GLY A 31 -3.44 4.13 8.85
C GLY A 31 -3.83 4.68 7.48
N TRP A 32 -4.06 3.78 6.54
CA TRP A 32 -4.56 4.13 5.20
C TRP A 32 -5.86 4.94 5.25
N ARG A 33 -6.79 4.56 6.12
CA ARG A 33 -8.12 5.18 6.23
C ARG A 33 -8.06 6.70 6.33
N ASP A 34 -7.20 7.22 7.19
CA ASP A 34 -7.16 8.63 7.54
C ASP A 34 -6.00 9.38 6.89
N SER A 35 -5.21 8.71 6.02
CA SER A 35 -4.03 9.31 5.40
C SER A 35 -4.34 10.39 4.36
N GLU A 36 -3.44 11.36 4.26
CA GLU A 36 -3.45 12.39 3.23
C GLU A 36 -3.29 11.77 1.84
N LEU A 37 -2.43 10.76 1.71
CA LEU A 37 -2.19 10.05 0.45
C LEU A 37 -3.46 9.36 -0.08
N ARG A 38 -4.24 8.70 0.79
CA ARG A 38 -5.52 8.11 0.36
C ARG A 38 -6.45 9.16 -0.22
N LYS A 39 -6.57 10.31 0.44
CA LYS A 39 -7.39 11.41 -0.02
C LYS A 39 -6.89 11.92 -1.37
N TYR A 40 -5.59 12.16 -1.49
CA TYR A 40 -4.96 12.60 -2.72
C TYR A 40 -5.23 11.64 -3.89
N ILE A 41 -5.03 10.34 -3.68
CA ILE A 41 -5.25 9.30 -4.71
C ILE A 41 -6.71 9.26 -5.16
N ASN A 42 -7.68 9.35 -4.24
CA ASN A 42 -9.11 9.25 -4.58
C ASN A 42 -9.72 10.57 -5.07
N GLU A 43 -9.14 11.72 -4.75
CA GLU A 43 -9.62 13.02 -5.21
C GLU A 43 -8.83 13.52 -6.43
N THR A 44 -7.50 13.51 -6.38
CA THR A 44 -6.67 14.10 -7.43
C THR A 44 -6.38 13.10 -8.55
N ILE A 45 -5.80 11.95 -8.21
CA ILE A 45 -5.41 10.95 -9.22
C ILE A 45 -6.64 10.37 -9.91
N TYR A 46 -7.68 9.98 -9.15
CA TYR A 46 -8.90 9.43 -9.73
C TYR A 46 -9.57 10.41 -10.72
N ASN A 47 -9.68 11.68 -10.36
CA ASN A 47 -10.29 12.69 -11.22
C ASN A 47 -9.45 13.06 -12.45
N ALA A 48 -8.15 12.76 -12.44
CA ALA A 48 -7.27 12.94 -13.58
C ALA A 48 -7.32 11.76 -14.58
N LEU A 49 -7.94 10.64 -14.22
CA LEU A 49 -8.10 9.50 -15.13
C LEU A 49 -9.06 9.84 -16.26
N PRO A 50 -8.91 9.20 -17.45
CA PRO A 50 -9.89 9.30 -18.52
C PRO A 50 -11.31 8.93 -18.06
N SER A 51 -12.31 9.63 -18.51
CA SER A 51 -13.70 9.47 -18.05
C SER A 51 -14.30 8.08 -18.35
N ASP A 52 -13.88 7.46 -19.42
CA ASP A 52 -14.27 6.09 -19.79
C ASP A 52 -13.69 5.08 -18.77
N LEU A 53 -12.43 5.26 -18.34
CA LEU A 53 -11.83 4.46 -17.27
C LEU A 53 -12.54 4.71 -15.94
N GLN A 54 -12.78 5.98 -15.55
CA GLN A 54 -13.50 6.29 -14.32
C GLN A 54 -14.88 5.60 -14.27
N SER A 55 -15.57 5.49 -15.41
CA SER A 55 -16.91 4.91 -15.50
C SER A 55 -16.99 3.42 -15.18
N VAL A 56 -15.88 2.69 -15.34
CA VAL A 56 -15.81 1.23 -15.10
C VAL A 56 -15.14 0.88 -13.78
N ILE A 57 -14.51 1.85 -13.10
CA ILE A 57 -13.89 1.64 -11.79
C ILE A 57 -14.97 1.49 -10.73
N ALA A 58 -15.04 0.31 -10.13
CA ALA A 58 -15.97 0.01 -9.04
C ALA A 58 -15.49 0.60 -7.71
N THR A 59 -16.42 1.09 -6.90
CA THR A 59 -16.11 1.36 -5.48
C THR A 59 -15.81 0.03 -4.78
N THR A 60 -14.64 -0.05 -4.16
CA THR A 60 -14.11 -1.27 -3.56
C THR A 60 -14.02 -1.12 -2.05
N LYS A 61 -14.50 -2.13 -1.32
CA LYS A 61 -14.22 -2.26 0.11
C LYS A 61 -12.76 -2.66 0.26
N VAL A 62 -11.99 -1.82 0.94
CA VAL A 62 -10.57 -2.01 1.22
C VAL A 62 -10.36 -2.19 2.71
N ILE A 63 -9.67 -3.27 3.08
CA ILE A 63 -9.26 -3.52 4.46
C ILE A 63 -7.77 -3.17 4.57
N SER A 64 -7.42 -2.45 5.62
CA SER A 64 -6.06 -2.05 5.91
C SER A 64 -5.70 -2.26 7.37
N SER A 65 -4.41 -2.45 7.62
CA SER A 65 -3.88 -2.63 8.96
C SER A 65 -4.15 -1.41 9.83
N HIS A 66 -4.39 -1.68 11.12
CA HIS A 66 -4.66 -0.63 12.12
C HIS A 66 -3.38 -0.09 12.79
N GLY A 67 -2.21 -0.68 12.48
CA GLY A 67 -0.94 -0.23 13.02
C GLY A 67 -0.73 -0.63 14.48
N THR A 68 -0.14 0.28 15.23
CA THR A 68 0.39 0.02 16.57
C THR A 68 -0.60 0.21 17.70
N THR A 69 -1.80 0.71 17.44
CA THR A 69 -2.76 1.04 18.48
C THR A 69 -3.39 -0.23 19.06
N GLU A 70 -3.10 -0.53 20.30
CA GLU A 70 -3.68 -1.69 20.99
C GLU A 70 -5.20 -1.61 21.05
N GLY A 71 -5.88 -2.73 20.80
CA GLY A 71 -7.33 -2.84 20.88
C GLY A 71 -8.09 -2.29 19.69
N GLU A 72 -7.42 -1.74 18.68
CA GLU A 72 -8.07 -1.37 17.44
C GLU A 72 -8.31 -2.59 16.55
N THR A 73 -9.33 -2.49 15.71
CA THR A 73 -9.60 -3.43 14.62
C THR A 73 -9.07 -2.88 13.31
N ASN A 74 -8.82 -3.75 12.33
CA ASN A 74 -8.47 -3.31 10.99
C ASN A 74 -9.49 -2.32 10.44
N PHE A 75 -9.01 -1.35 9.69
CA PHE A 75 -9.85 -0.31 9.12
C PHE A 75 -10.50 -0.77 7.82
N GLU A 76 -11.74 -0.34 7.61
CA GLU A 76 -12.46 -0.53 6.36
C GLU A 76 -12.70 0.82 5.68
N THR A 77 -12.42 0.90 4.38
CA THR A 77 -12.72 2.06 3.55
C THR A 77 -13.45 1.65 2.28
N GLN A 78 -14.08 2.63 1.63
CA GLN A 78 -14.69 2.48 0.32
C GLN A 78 -13.92 3.37 -0.64
N ASP A 79 -13.13 2.77 -1.53
CA ASP A 79 -12.18 3.49 -2.38
C ASP A 79 -12.41 3.18 -3.86
N LYS A 80 -12.14 4.15 -4.72
CA LYS A 80 -12.03 3.97 -6.16
C LYS A 80 -10.65 3.49 -6.55
N LEU A 81 -9.63 4.12 -5.98
CA LEU A 81 -8.23 3.75 -6.10
C LEU A 81 -7.67 3.45 -4.71
N TYR A 82 -6.78 2.49 -4.61
CA TYR A 82 -6.14 2.11 -3.35
C TYR A 82 -4.73 1.57 -3.58
N LEU A 83 -3.88 1.67 -2.59
CA LEU A 83 -2.57 1.00 -2.59
C LEU A 83 -2.74 -0.46 -2.18
N LEU A 84 -1.89 -1.34 -2.68
CA LEU A 84 -1.85 -2.73 -2.25
C LEU A 84 -1.34 -2.85 -0.81
N SER A 85 -1.74 -3.92 -0.12
CA SER A 85 -1.14 -4.30 1.17
C SER A 85 0.07 -5.19 0.96
N LEU A 86 0.87 -5.39 2.02
CA LEU A 86 1.97 -6.36 2.02
C LEU A 86 1.51 -7.75 1.56
N HIS A 87 0.43 -8.27 2.15
CA HIS A 87 -0.05 -9.61 1.83
C HIS A 87 -0.66 -9.73 0.44
N GLU A 88 -1.08 -8.65 -0.18
CA GLU A 88 -1.54 -8.68 -1.59
C GLU A 88 -0.38 -8.85 -2.57
N ILE A 89 0.85 -8.59 -2.16
CA ILE A 89 2.07 -8.73 -2.97
C ILE A 89 2.86 -9.96 -2.57
N TYR A 90 3.15 -10.13 -1.27
CA TYR A 90 4.06 -11.15 -0.78
C TYR A 90 3.34 -12.26 -0.05
N GLU A 91 3.79 -13.50 -0.27
CA GLU A 91 3.55 -14.60 0.67
C GLU A 91 4.67 -14.63 1.73
N ASP A 92 4.37 -15.21 2.88
CA ASP A 92 5.38 -15.43 3.91
C ASP A 92 6.52 -16.29 3.37
N GLY A 93 7.73 -15.83 3.60
CA GLY A 93 8.95 -16.58 3.31
C GLY A 93 9.41 -17.40 4.50
N THR A 94 10.60 -17.96 4.36
CA THR A 94 11.19 -18.80 5.42
C THR A 94 11.74 -18.02 6.60
N SER A 95 12.05 -16.74 6.42
CA SER A 95 12.75 -15.91 7.41
C SER A 95 12.00 -14.65 7.86
N ASN A 96 11.12 -14.13 7.03
CA ASN A 96 10.30 -12.96 7.32
C ASN A 96 8.82 -13.33 7.22
N GLN A 97 8.07 -13.06 8.25
CA GLN A 97 6.63 -13.30 8.30
C GLN A 97 5.89 -11.99 8.04
N ILE A 98 5.24 -11.90 6.88
CA ILE A 98 4.40 -10.75 6.52
C ILE A 98 3.30 -10.54 7.57
N SER A 99 2.73 -11.64 8.07
CA SER A 99 1.71 -11.63 9.10
C SER A 99 2.14 -10.95 10.41
N ASP A 100 3.44 -10.83 10.65
CA ASP A 100 3.96 -10.12 11.82
C ASP A 100 3.97 -8.59 11.62
N TYR A 101 3.83 -8.11 10.40
CA TYR A 101 3.96 -6.69 10.04
C TYR A 101 2.71 -6.09 9.38
N ASP A 102 1.72 -6.92 9.09
CA ASP A 102 0.44 -6.50 8.51
C ASP A 102 -0.72 -7.10 9.29
N THR A 103 -1.36 -6.33 10.16
CA THR A 103 -2.50 -6.79 10.97
C THR A 103 -3.70 -7.18 10.09
N SER A 104 -3.76 -6.74 8.83
CA SER A 104 -4.79 -7.12 7.86
C SER A 104 -4.48 -8.42 7.10
N TYR A 105 -3.42 -9.13 7.44
CA TYR A 105 -2.97 -10.35 6.76
C TYR A 105 -4.10 -11.38 6.58
N ASN A 106 -4.87 -11.66 7.62
CA ASN A 106 -5.97 -12.64 7.56
C ASN A 106 -7.21 -12.17 6.80
N ASP A 107 -7.29 -10.86 6.49
CA ASP A 107 -8.39 -10.23 5.77
C ASP A 107 -8.06 -9.98 4.29
N THR A 108 -6.85 -10.28 3.88
CA THR A 108 -6.32 -10.09 2.53
C THR A 108 -5.76 -11.40 1.99
N LYS A 109 -5.38 -11.42 0.74
CA LYS A 109 -4.68 -12.55 0.12
C LYS A 109 -3.79 -12.06 -1.00
N GLN A 110 -2.72 -12.79 -1.27
CA GLN A 110 -1.84 -12.52 -2.39
C GLN A 110 -2.63 -12.49 -3.71
N LEU A 111 -2.39 -11.47 -4.52
CA LEU A 111 -2.97 -11.36 -5.85
C LEU A 111 -2.34 -12.41 -6.78
N ASP A 112 -3.16 -12.97 -7.66
CA ASP A 112 -2.72 -14.03 -8.60
C ASP A 112 -1.53 -13.58 -9.47
N TYR A 113 -1.43 -12.30 -9.78
CA TYR A 113 -0.28 -11.74 -10.50
C TYR A 113 1.03 -12.01 -9.76
N TYR A 114 1.15 -11.59 -8.51
CA TYR A 114 2.35 -11.77 -7.70
C TYR A 114 2.59 -13.23 -7.32
N LYS A 115 1.53 -13.97 -7.07
CA LYS A 115 1.60 -15.41 -6.85
C LYS A 115 2.19 -16.15 -8.06
N ASN A 116 1.77 -15.82 -9.26
CA ASN A 116 2.28 -16.42 -10.49
C ASN A 116 3.75 -16.04 -10.77
N LEU A 117 4.20 -14.90 -10.28
CA LEU A 117 5.61 -14.50 -10.30
C LEU A 117 6.43 -15.17 -9.18
N GLY A 118 5.79 -15.89 -8.26
CA GLY A 118 6.44 -16.54 -7.12
C GLY A 118 7.00 -15.55 -6.10
N VAL A 119 6.34 -14.40 -5.92
CA VAL A 119 6.78 -13.37 -4.97
C VAL A 119 6.53 -13.82 -3.54
N THR A 120 7.60 -13.80 -2.74
CA THR A 120 7.58 -14.08 -1.30
C THR A 120 8.46 -13.07 -0.58
N SER A 121 8.43 -13.03 0.75
CA SER A 121 9.35 -12.23 1.55
C SER A 121 10.83 -12.66 1.44
N SER A 122 11.13 -13.70 0.68
CA SER A 122 12.49 -14.19 0.40
C SER A 122 12.83 -14.23 -1.09
N ASN A 123 11.86 -13.96 -1.97
CA ASN A 123 12.01 -13.90 -3.43
C ASN A 123 11.13 -12.77 -3.96
N TYR A 124 11.62 -11.57 -3.96
CA TYR A 124 10.83 -10.35 -4.08
C TYR A 124 11.07 -9.52 -5.35
N ALA A 125 11.95 -9.95 -6.25
CA ALA A 125 12.25 -9.18 -7.47
C ALA A 125 11.01 -8.90 -8.36
N GLY A 126 9.97 -9.73 -8.27
CA GLY A 126 8.69 -9.52 -8.98
C GLY A 126 7.86 -8.33 -8.47
N ALA A 127 8.25 -7.72 -7.33
CA ALA A 127 7.60 -6.53 -6.78
C ALA A 127 8.28 -5.21 -7.18
N ILE A 128 9.38 -5.26 -7.94
CA ILE A 128 10.10 -4.07 -8.41
C ILE A 128 9.19 -3.26 -9.35
N LYS A 129 9.12 -1.96 -9.11
CA LYS A 129 8.50 -0.98 -10.00
C LYS A 129 9.50 0.10 -10.38
N GLN A 130 9.22 0.78 -11.49
CA GLN A 130 10.08 1.83 -12.01
C GLN A 130 9.42 3.20 -11.93
N TYR A 131 10.24 4.23 -11.74
CA TYR A 131 9.90 5.61 -11.95
C TYR A 131 10.91 6.24 -12.92
N ASN A 132 10.40 6.83 -14.00
CA ASN A 132 11.25 7.40 -15.06
C ASN A 132 12.34 6.43 -15.59
N GLY A 133 12.00 5.12 -15.68
CA GLY A 133 12.90 4.08 -16.20
C GLY A 133 13.93 3.55 -15.21
N ASN A 134 13.88 3.94 -13.95
CA ASN A 134 14.74 3.42 -12.89
C ASN A 134 13.92 2.76 -11.80
N ASN A 135 14.42 1.67 -11.22
CA ASN A 135 13.79 1.06 -10.05
C ASN A 135 13.71 2.08 -8.92
N ASP A 136 12.55 2.16 -8.29
CA ASP A 136 12.36 3.12 -7.20
C ASP A 136 11.46 2.56 -6.10
N TYR A 137 11.44 3.25 -4.95
CA TYR A 137 10.60 2.93 -3.80
C TYR A 137 9.14 3.27 -4.11
N TRP A 138 8.20 2.47 -3.57
CA TRP A 138 6.78 2.78 -3.71
C TRP A 138 5.97 2.33 -2.50
N TRP A 139 4.94 3.10 -2.17
CA TRP A 139 4.12 2.95 -0.99
C TRP A 139 3.13 1.78 -1.07
N LEU A 140 2.91 1.14 0.08
CA LEU A 140 1.83 0.20 0.33
C LEU A 140 0.86 0.78 1.37
N ARG A 141 -0.36 0.20 1.48
CA ARG A 141 -1.33 0.64 2.48
C ARG A 141 -1.14 0.02 3.85
N SER A 142 -0.29 -0.97 4.01
CA SER A 142 0.01 -1.58 5.29
C SER A 142 0.79 -0.60 6.15
N VAL A 143 0.43 -0.52 7.42
CA VAL A 143 1.16 0.29 8.39
C VAL A 143 2.47 -0.41 8.71
N GLY A 144 3.57 0.33 8.69
CA GLY A 144 4.89 -0.18 8.97
C GLY A 144 5.02 -0.80 10.37
N PHE A 145 6.18 -0.94 10.89
CA PHE A 145 6.44 -1.60 12.17
C PHE A 145 5.38 -1.27 13.23
N TYR A 146 4.68 -2.30 13.71
CA TYR A 146 3.59 -2.16 14.64
C TYR A 146 4.07 -2.27 16.10
N SER A 147 3.14 -2.33 17.05
CA SER A 147 3.32 -2.25 18.51
C SER A 147 4.55 -2.95 19.10
N LYS A 148 5.01 -4.03 18.50
CA LYS A 148 6.20 -4.77 18.94
C LYS A 148 7.48 -3.93 18.94
N TYR A 149 7.56 -2.92 18.04
CA TYR A 149 8.74 -2.07 17.87
C TYR A 149 8.49 -0.60 18.23
N GLY A 150 7.25 -0.24 18.62
CA GLY A 150 6.90 1.12 19.06
C GLY A 150 6.93 2.18 17.97
N ASN A 151 6.96 1.77 16.70
CA ASN A 151 7.00 2.72 15.59
C ASN A 151 5.61 3.28 15.29
N THR A 152 5.45 4.60 15.36
CA THR A 152 4.18 5.31 15.21
C THR A 152 4.13 6.25 14.00
N ASP A 153 5.15 6.20 13.14
CA ASP A 153 5.32 7.13 12.03
C ASP A 153 5.42 6.46 10.66
N SER A 154 5.62 5.13 10.60
CA SER A 154 5.98 4.45 9.37
C SER A 154 4.81 3.75 8.71
N PHE A 155 4.82 3.79 7.37
CA PHE A 155 4.08 2.92 6.48
C PHE A 155 5.03 1.98 5.74
N THR A 156 4.52 0.86 5.24
CA THR A 156 5.34 -0.05 4.45
C THR A 156 5.57 0.49 3.05
N SER A 157 6.76 0.26 2.54
CA SER A 157 7.16 0.52 1.17
C SER A 157 7.84 -0.68 0.55
N VAL A 158 7.82 -0.77 -0.76
CA VAL A 158 8.64 -1.70 -1.54
C VAL A 158 9.90 -0.95 -1.98
N TYR A 159 11.05 -1.58 -1.82
CA TYR A 159 12.36 -1.03 -2.14
C TYR A 159 12.75 -1.25 -3.61
N LYS A 160 13.83 -0.60 -4.03
CA LYS A 160 14.35 -0.67 -5.42
C LYS A 160 14.71 -2.07 -5.89
N ASP A 161 15.00 -2.98 -4.99
CA ASP A 161 15.30 -4.39 -5.26
C ASP A 161 14.08 -5.31 -5.11
N GLY A 162 12.92 -4.74 -4.71
CA GLY A 162 11.66 -5.45 -4.49
C GLY A 162 11.45 -5.95 -3.07
N ASP A 163 12.43 -5.83 -2.17
CA ASP A 163 12.23 -6.06 -0.74
C ASP A 163 11.30 -5.01 -0.14
N TRP A 164 10.91 -5.15 1.10
CA TRP A 164 10.00 -4.24 1.77
C TRP A 164 10.47 -3.91 3.18
N ASP A 165 10.13 -2.72 3.64
CA ASP A 165 10.35 -2.27 5.02
C ASP A 165 9.36 -1.16 5.39
N GLY A 166 9.48 -0.60 6.59
CA GLY A 166 8.75 0.57 7.05
C GLY A 166 9.56 1.85 6.85
N ASP A 167 8.93 2.83 6.24
CA ASP A 167 9.51 4.16 6.04
C ASP A 167 8.64 5.24 6.68
N SER A 168 9.27 6.34 7.12
CA SER A 168 8.58 7.48 7.69
C SER A 168 7.56 8.05 6.70
N SER A 169 6.36 8.40 7.22
CA SER A 169 5.23 8.84 6.39
C SER A 169 5.47 10.12 5.60
N ASP A 170 6.49 10.90 5.93
CA ASP A 170 6.90 12.11 5.23
C ASP A 170 7.97 11.88 4.13
N CYS A 171 8.37 10.63 3.90
CA CYS A 171 9.22 10.29 2.76
C CYS A 171 8.46 10.49 1.44
N LEU A 172 9.17 10.96 0.41
CA LEU A 172 8.65 11.05 -0.95
C LEU A 172 8.94 9.75 -1.69
N TRP A 173 7.96 8.84 -1.69
CA TRP A 173 8.04 7.59 -2.42
C TRP A 173 6.97 7.49 -3.51
N GLY A 174 7.19 6.56 -4.40
CA GLY A 174 6.31 6.32 -5.54
C GLY A 174 4.91 5.85 -5.14
N ILE A 175 3.93 6.21 -5.93
CA ILE A 175 2.57 5.68 -5.86
C ILE A 175 2.25 4.86 -7.10
N SER A 176 1.69 3.67 -6.88
CA SER A 176 1.23 2.75 -7.90
C SER A 176 -0.13 2.19 -7.47
N PRO A 177 -1.22 2.93 -7.71
CA PRO A 177 -2.54 2.53 -7.25
C PRO A 177 -3.08 1.29 -7.97
N ALA A 178 -3.98 0.60 -7.27
CA ALA A 178 -4.82 -0.44 -7.83
C ALA A 178 -6.29 -0.03 -7.78
N PHE A 179 -7.12 -0.70 -8.57
CA PHE A 179 -8.58 -0.51 -8.62
C PHE A 179 -9.28 -1.77 -9.11
N ARG A 180 -10.59 -1.84 -8.93
CA ARG A 180 -11.41 -2.91 -9.48
C ARG A 180 -12.23 -2.43 -10.66
N ILE A 181 -12.28 -3.26 -11.67
CA ILE A 181 -13.25 -3.17 -12.77
C ILE A 181 -14.34 -4.22 -12.51
N ALA A 182 -15.60 -3.81 -12.54
CA ALA A 182 -16.77 -4.68 -12.36
C ALA A 182 -17.74 -4.50 -13.53
#